data_4d14c9bb0c7b3edf4eb20a28b94cc40d
#
_entry.id   4d14c9bb0c7b3edf4eb20a28b94cc40d
#
_cell.length_a   1.000
_cell.length_b   1.000
_cell.length_c   1.000
_cell.angle_alpha   90.00
_cell.angle_beta   90.00
_cell.angle_gamma   90.00
#
_symmetry.space_group_name_H-M   'P 1'
#
loop_
_entity.id
_entity.type
_entity.pdbx_description
1 polymer ?
#
loop_
_entity_poly.entity_id
_entity_poly.type
_entity_poly.pdbx_seq_one_letter_code
_entity_poly.pdbx_strand_id
1 'polypeptide(L)'
;MMIAAILESGRLERLYTGLSLLVSAAADGRPARGLVSFGALAPLLDAELEARAVAASAVADAQTFARSLAELRDTARQLEDCRLWACAAAVELTGASRALVEERLDGVMSTPRFLREVAGAELVVV
;
A
#
# COMPACT_ATOMS: atom_id res chain seq x y z
N MET A 1 7.10 -10.25 15.54
CA MET A 1 7.47 -8.83 15.51
C MET A 1 6.78 -8.15 14.35
N MET A 2 6.06 -7.07 14.65
CA MET A 2 5.27 -6.34 13.66
C MET A 2 6.14 -5.39 12.84
N ILE A 3 5.86 -5.29 11.54
CA ILE A 3 6.41 -4.23 10.70
C ILE A 3 5.28 -3.30 10.27
N ALA A 4 5.55 -2.02 10.23
CA ALA A 4 4.61 -1.01 9.79
C ALA A 4 5.25 -0.13 8.72
N ALA A 5 4.46 0.28 7.76
CA ALA A 5 4.92 1.16 6.69
C ALA A 5 3.89 2.26 6.44
N ILE A 6 4.37 3.46 6.20
CA ILE A 6 3.55 4.54 5.64
C ILE A 6 3.91 4.62 4.16
N LEU A 7 2.96 4.30 3.32
CA LEU A 7 3.10 4.34 1.87
C LEU A 7 2.59 5.71 1.41
N GLU A 8 3.51 6.60 1.13
CA GLU A 8 3.17 7.99 0.81
C GLU A 8 3.44 8.34 -0.65
N SER A 9 4.48 7.74 -1.23
CA SER A 9 4.95 8.13 -2.54
C SER A 9 4.08 7.56 -3.67
N GLY A 10 3.81 8.37 -4.68
CA GLY A 10 3.20 7.92 -5.92
C GLY A 10 4.19 7.32 -6.91
N ARG A 11 5.47 7.29 -6.59
CA ARG A 11 6.48 6.64 -7.43
C ARG A 11 6.32 5.14 -7.33
N LEU A 12 6.13 4.50 -8.46
CA LEU A 12 5.78 3.08 -8.50
C LEU A 12 6.88 2.17 -7.95
N GLU A 13 8.14 2.53 -8.12
CA GLU A 13 9.27 1.77 -7.57
C GLU A 13 9.25 1.81 -6.03
N ARG A 14 8.93 2.95 -5.45
CA ARG A 14 8.81 3.07 -3.99
C ARG A 14 7.61 2.28 -3.46
N LEU A 15 6.50 2.36 -4.18
CA LEU A 15 5.30 1.59 -3.83
C LEU A 15 5.58 0.09 -3.89
N TYR A 16 6.29 -0.34 -4.92
CA TYR A 16 6.74 -1.73 -5.05
C TYR A 16 7.55 -2.16 -3.82
N THR A 17 8.54 -1.35 -3.42
CA THR A 17 9.37 -1.65 -2.27
C THR A 17 8.54 -1.74 -0.99
N GLY A 18 7.63 -0.80 -0.78
CA GLY A 18 6.78 -0.79 0.41
C GLY A 18 5.86 -2.01 0.48
N LEU A 19 5.21 -2.35 -0.62
CA LEU A 19 4.36 -3.54 -0.69
C LEU A 19 5.18 -4.82 -0.52
N SER A 20 6.36 -4.88 -1.11
CA SER A 20 7.26 -6.02 -0.98
C SER A 20 7.65 -6.27 0.48
N LEU A 21 7.97 -5.20 1.22
CA LEU A 21 8.27 -5.30 2.66
C LEU A 21 7.09 -5.88 3.43
N LEU A 22 5.90 -5.35 3.21
CA LEU A 22 4.71 -5.78 3.94
C LEU A 22 4.31 -7.21 3.59
N VAL A 23 4.31 -7.55 2.31
CA VAL A 23 3.96 -8.90 1.86
C VAL A 23 4.99 -9.92 2.37
N SER A 24 6.27 -9.60 2.30
CA SER A 24 7.33 -10.49 2.77
C SER A 24 7.21 -10.76 4.27
N ALA A 25 6.94 -9.72 5.07
CA ALA A 25 6.75 -9.87 6.50
C ALA A 25 5.52 -10.75 6.81
N ALA A 26 4.40 -10.48 6.15
CA ALA A 26 3.17 -11.23 6.36
C ALA A 26 3.32 -12.69 5.93
N ALA A 27 4.00 -12.94 4.82
CA ALA A 27 4.26 -14.31 4.35
C ALA A 27 5.15 -15.09 5.31
N ASP A 28 5.96 -14.38 6.10
CA ASP A 28 6.83 -14.96 7.14
C ASP A 28 6.11 -15.07 8.50
N GLY A 29 4.80 -14.83 8.54
CA GLY A 29 4.01 -14.90 9.76
C GLY A 29 4.13 -13.69 10.69
N ARG A 30 4.74 -12.61 10.24
CA ARG A 30 4.88 -11.36 10.99
C ARG A 30 3.72 -10.44 10.65
N PRO A 31 3.04 -9.85 11.65
CA PRO A 31 2.01 -8.86 11.34
C PRO A 31 2.59 -7.68 10.55
N ALA A 32 1.93 -7.33 9.47
CA ALA A 32 2.32 -6.22 8.60
C ALA A 32 1.17 -5.22 8.51
N ARG A 33 1.47 -3.94 8.73
CA ARG A 33 0.46 -2.88 8.77
C ARG A 33 0.92 -1.72 7.91
N GLY A 34 0.04 -1.24 7.04
CA GLY A 34 0.32 -0.12 6.17
C GLY A 34 -0.71 0.98 6.27
N LEU A 35 -0.25 2.22 6.28
CA LEU A 35 -1.10 3.39 6.12
C LEU A 35 -0.81 4.00 4.75
N VAL A 36 -1.82 4.01 3.90
CA VAL A 36 -1.70 4.49 2.52
C VAL A 36 -2.10 5.96 2.49
N SER A 37 -1.19 6.82 2.06
CA SER A 37 -1.35 8.26 2.12
C SER A 37 -1.07 8.91 0.77
N PHE A 38 -1.68 10.04 0.54
CA PHE A 38 -1.48 10.94 -0.61
C PHE A 38 -1.14 10.24 -1.94
N GLY A 39 0.11 10.32 -2.41
CA GLY A 39 0.50 9.82 -3.72
C GLY A 39 0.33 8.32 -3.92
N ALA A 40 0.34 7.54 -2.86
CA ALA A 40 0.15 6.09 -2.94
C ALA A 40 -1.32 5.68 -3.07
N LEU A 41 -2.28 6.57 -2.75
CA LEU A 41 -3.70 6.24 -2.81
C LEU A 41 -4.16 5.90 -4.23
N ALA A 42 -3.84 6.76 -5.20
CA ALA A 42 -4.32 6.58 -6.57
C ALA A 42 -3.90 5.22 -7.16
N PRO A 43 -2.62 4.84 -7.15
CA PRO A 43 -2.24 3.53 -7.70
C PRO A 43 -2.84 2.34 -6.93
N LEU A 44 -2.97 2.44 -5.61
CA LEU A 44 -3.54 1.33 -4.84
C LEU A 44 -5.04 1.18 -5.06
N LEU A 45 -5.73 2.23 -5.44
CA LEU A 45 -7.16 2.20 -5.74
C LEU A 45 -7.46 1.98 -7.24
N ASP A 46 -6.45 1.95 -8.09
CA ASP A 46 -6.62 1.91 -9.55
C ASP A 46 -6.81 0.48 -10.05
N ALA A 47 -7.97 0.22 -10.66
CA ALA A 47 -8.25 -1.07 -11.29
C ALA A 47 -7.30 -1.36 -12.46
N GLU A 48 -6.73 -0.31 -13.07
CA GLU A 48 -5.85 -0.41 -14.24
C GLU A 48 -4.38 -0.21 -13.86
N LEU A 49 -3.99 -0.57 -12.64
CA LEU A 49 -2.64 -0.34 -12.15
C LEU A 49 -1.57 -0.97 -13.06
N GLU A 50 -1.77 -2.20 -13.48
CA GLU A 50 -0.78 -2.89 -14.31
C GLU A 50 -0.54 -2.14 -15.63
N ALA A 51 -1.61 -1.77 -16.32
CA ALA A 51 -1.50 -1.05 -17.59
C ALA A 51 -0.83 0.31 -17.43
N ARG A 52 -1.19 1.06 -16.37
CA ARG A 52 -0.57 2.36 -16.10
C ARG A 52 0.89 2.20 -15.71
N ALA A 53 1.23 1.17 -14.97
CA ALA A 53 2.61 0.92 -14.56
C ALA A 53 3.51 0.59 -15.74
N VAL A 54 3.02 -0.15 -16.73
CA VAL A 54 3.77 -0.39 -17.97
C VAL A 54 4.13 0.94 -18.65
N ALA A 55 3.17 1.86 -18.74
CA ALA A 55 3.36 3.14 -19.42
C ALA A 55 4.23 4.11 -18.62
N ALA A 56 4.14 4.07 -17.30
CA ALA A 56 4.77 5.08 -16.42
C ALA A 56 6.10 4.65 -15.82
N SER A 57 6.44 3.36 -15.86
CA SER A 57 7.65 2.86 -15.21
C SER A 57 8.91 3.21 -15.99
N ALA A 58 9.96 3.62 -15.26
CA ALA A 58 11.30 3.81 -15.81
C ALA A 58 12.16 2.55 -15.74
N VAL A 59 11.62 1.45 -15.22
CA VAL A 59 12.32 0.18 -15.10
C VAL A 59 12.47 -0.46 -16.48
N ALA A 60 13.64 -1.06 -16.76
CA ALA A 60 13.95 -1.62 -18.08
C ALA A 60 12.94 -2.69 -18.51
N ASP A 61 12.54 -3.59 -17.62
CA ASP A 61 11.49 -4.58 -17.89
C ASP A 61 10.19 -4.11 -17.28
N ALA A 62 9.56 -3.14 -17.92
CA ALA A 62 8.35 -2.50 -17.43
C ALA A 62 7.17 -3.48 -17.32
N GLN A 63 7.08 -4.46 -18.22
CA GLN A 63 5.94 -5.40 -18.19
C GLN A 63 6.02 -6.33 -16.99
N THR A 64 7.19 -6.90 -16.71
CA THR A 64 7.37 -7.76 -15.53
C THR A 64 7.20 -6.96 -14.24
N PHE A 65 7.76 -5.76 -14.20
CA PHE A 65 7.60 -4.87 -13.04
C PHE A 65 6.13 -4.58 -12.77
N ALA A 66 5.38 -4.18 -13.79
CA ALA A 66 3.97 -3.82 -13.65
C ALA A 66 3.12 -5.01 -13.18
N ARG A 67 3.37 -6.20 -13.72
CA ARG A 67 2.69 -7.41 -13.30
C ARG A 67 2.99 -7.74 -11.85
N SER A 68 4.26 -7.70 -11.48
CA SER A 68 4.68 -7.96 -10.09
C SER A 68 4.09 -6.95 -9.11
N LEU A 69 4.03 -5.67 -9.49
CA LEU A 69 3.43 -4.63 -8.66
C LEU A 69 1.94 -4.92 -8.40
N ALA A 70 1.20 -5.25 -9.45
CA ALA A 70 -0.22 -5.60 -9.32
C ALA A 70 -0.42 -6.85 -8.46
N GLU A 71 0.42 -7.86 -8.64
CA GLU A 71 0.38 -9.09 -7.84
C GLU A 71 0.70 -8.82 -6.36
N LEU A 72 1.68 -7.97 -6.07
CA LEU A 72 1.99 -7.58 -4.69
C LEU A 72 0.81 -6.89 -4.04
N ARG A 73 0.16 -5.96 -4.75
CA ARG A 73 -1.03 -5.29 -4.24
C ARG A 73 -2.13 -6.28 -3.91
N ASP A 74 -2.41 -7.19 -4.82
CA ASP A 74 -3.48 -8.18 -4.65
C ASP A 74 -3.13 -9.17 -3.52
N THR A 75 -1.87 -9.60 -3.45
CA THR A 75 -1.40 -10.49 -2.39
C THR A 75 -1.49 -9.83 -1.02
N ALA A 76 -1.10 -8.56 -0.92
CA ALA A 76 -1.20 -7.81 0.33
C ALA A 76 -2.64 -7.82 0.86
N ARG A 77 -3.61 -7.76 -0.03
CA ARG A 77 -5.02 -7.76 0.32
C ARG A 77 -5.52 -9.12 0.80
N GLN A 78 -4.89 -10.19 0.32
CA GLN A 78 -5.29 -11.58 0.61
C GLN A 78 -4.64 -12.16 1.86
N LEU A 79 -3.45 -11.70 2.24
CA LEU A 79 -2.74 -12.24 3.39
C LEU A 79 -3.40 -11.80 4.69
N GLU A 80 -3.68 -12.77 5.55
CA GLU A 80 -4.34 -12.54 6.82
C GLU A 80 -3.57 -11.59 7.74
N ASP A 81 -2.25 -11.70 7.75
CA ASP A 81 -1.39 -10.89 8.61
C ASP A 81 -1.09 -9.50 8.04
N CYS A 82 -1.61 -9.17 6.86
CA CYS A 82 -1.39 -7.87 6.23
C CYS A 82 -2.66 -7.04 6.24
N ARG A 83 -2.56 -5.82 6.78
CA ARG A 83 -3.65 -4.85 6.78
C ARG A 83 -3.17 -3.53 6.18
N LEU A 84 -3.98 -2.99 5.29
CA LEU A 84 -3.71 -1.71 4.63
C LEU A 84 -4.90 -0.79 4.83
N TRP A 85 -4.67 0.37 5.44
CA TRP A 85 -5.71 1.39 5.62
C TRP A 85 -5.36 2.64 4.85
N ALA A 86 -6.37 3.35 4.36
CA ALA A 86 -6.18 4.66 3.79
C ALA A 86 -6.12 5.71 4.89
N CYS A 87 -5.18 6.65 4.79
CA CYS A 87 -5.08 7.78 5.71
C CYS A 87 -6.33 8.66 5.58
N ALA A 88 -7.04 8.86 6.68
CA ALA A 88 -8.29 9.62 6.69
C ALA A 88 -8.13 11.03 6.10
N ALA A 89 -7.09 11.76 6.53
CA ALA A 89 -6.82 13.11 6.02
C ALA A 89 -6.53 13.10 4.52
N ALA A 90 -5.74 12.13 4.05
CA ALA A 90 -5.40 12.04 2.63
C ALA A 90 -6.62 11.72 1.77
N VAL A 91 -7.50 10.84 2.23
CA VAL A 91 -8.76 10.54 1.53
C VAL A 91 -9.60 11.81 1.38
N GLU A 92 -9.73 12.56 2.46
CA GLU A 92 -10.52 13.79 2.46
C GLU A 92 -9.92 14.88 1.58
N LEU A 93 -8.61 15.10 1.71
CA LEU A 93 -7.90 16.17 0.99
C LEU A 93 -7.72 15.89 -0.50
N THR A 94 -7.61 14.62 -0.90
CA THR A 94 -7.45 14.26 -2.31
C THR A 94 -8.75 13.98 -3.02
N GLY A 95 -9.85 13.85 -2.28
CA GLY A 95 -11.14 13.47 -2.85
C GLY A 95 -11.21 12.01 -3.30
N ALA A 96 -10.36 11.15 -2.74
CA ALA A 96 -10.37 9.73 -3.08
C ALA A 96 -11.74 9.10 -2.80
N SER A 97 -12.15 8.16 -3.65
CA SER A 97 -13.43 7.49 -3.52
C SER A 97 -13.47 6.59 -2.27
N ARG A 98 -14.38 6.90 -1.35
CA ARG A 98 -14.57 6.03 -0.17
C ARG A 98 -15.05 4.64 -0.55
N ALA A 99 -15.86 4.53 -1.59
CA ALA A 99 -16.31 3.23 -2.09
C ALA A 99 -15.13 2.37 -2.56
N LEU A 100 -14.17 2.97 -3.28
CA LEU A 100 -12.97 2.26 -3.70
C LEU A 100 -12.07 1.89 -2.52
N VAL A 101 -11.95 2.77 -1.52
CA VAL A 101 -11.19 2.47 -0.30
C VAL A 101 -11.77 1.23 0.39
N GLU A 102 -13.08 1.18 0.55
CA GLU A 102 -13.76 0.05 1.20
C GLU A 102 -13.59 -1.25 0.40
N GLU A 103 -13.62 -1.13 -0.94
CA GLU A 103 -13.47 -2.28 -1.82
C GLU A 103 -12.03 -2.82 -1.86
N ARG A 104 -11.03 -1.93 -1.83
CA ARG A 104 -9.65 -2.30 -2.13
C ARG A 104 -8.69 -2.27 -0.94
N LEU A 105 -9.07 -1.63 0.14
CA LEU A 105 -8.27 -1.52 1.37
C LEU A 105 -9.11 -1.98 2.56
N ASP A 106 -8.49 -2.02 3.72
CA ASP A 106 -9.15 -2.47 4.95
C ASP A 106 -9.93 -1.35 5.66
N GLY A 107 -10.12 -0.23 4.99
CA GLY A 107 -10.87 0.91 5.49
C GLY A 107 -10.01 2.15 5.65
N VAL A 108 -10.53 3.10 6.41
CA VAL A 108 -9.89 4.40 6.64
C VAL A 108 -9.40 4.45 8.08
N MET A 109 -8.22 5.03 8.30
CA MET A 109 -7.65 5.18 9.64
C MET A 109 -6.93 6.52 9.75
N SER A 110 -7.08 7.20 10.88
CA SER A 110 -6.32 8.42 11.15
C SER A 110 -4.88 8.09 11.52
N THR A 111 -3.97 9.03 11.28
CA THR A 111 -2.56 8.86 11.66
C THR A 111 -2.37 8.59 13.16
N PRO A 112 -3.02 9.34 14.08
CA PRO A 112 -2.88 9.04 15.50
C PRO A 112 -3.33 7.62 15.87
N ARG A 113 -4.42 7.16 15.28
CA ARG A 113 -4.92 5.81 15.53
C ARG A 113 -3.96 4.77 14.98
N PHE A 114 -3.42 5.01 13.78
CA PHE A 114 -2.43 4.10 13.18
C PHE A 114 -1.20 3.96 14.08
N LEU A 115 -0.69 5.06 14.62
CA LEU A 115 0.47 5.01 15.52
C LEU A 115 0.19 4.19 16.77
N ARG A 116 -1.02 4.26 17.30
CA ARG A 116 -1.40 3.41 18.44
C ARG A 116 -1.51 1.94 18.04
N GLU A 117 -2.08 1.69 16.86
CA GLU A 117 -2.26 0.32 16.34
C GLU A 117 -0.93 -0.39 16.13
N VAL A 118 0.10 0.35 15.72
CA VAL A 118 1.41 -0.22 15.39
C VAL A 118 2.46 0.07 16.47
N ALA A 119 2.04 0.40 17.68
CA ALA A 119 2.97 0.68 18.76
C ALA A 119 3.95 -0.49 18.96
N GLY A 120 5.24 -0.19 19.04
CA GLY A 120 6.29 -1.19 19.18
C GLY A 120 6.79 -1.80 17.87
N ALA A 121 6.15 -1.50 16.73
CA ALA A 121 6.58 -2.00 15.43
C ALA A 121 7.79 -1.23 14.90
N GLU A 122 8.56 -1.88 14.03
CA GLU A 122 9.49 -1.15 13.17
C GLU A 122 8.67 -0.37 12.14
N LEU A 123 8.93 0.92 12.01
CA LEU A 123 8.18 1.80 11.12
C LEU A 123 9.07 2.32 10.00
N VAL A 124 8.62 2.16 8.77
CA VAL A 124 9.27 2.72 7.57
C VAL A 124 8.31 3.64 6.85
N VAL A 125 8.86 4.66 6.21
CA VAL A 125 8.10 5.57 5.34
C VAL A 125 8.65 5.45 3.91
N VAL A 126 7.77 5.16 2.97
CA VAL A 126 8.16 4.92 1.57
C VAL A 126 7.37 5.76 0.60
#